data_c6d4ea5e082c586621d478289f4915ff
#
_entry.id   c6d4ea5e082c586621d478289f4915ff
#
_cell.length_a   1.000
_cell.length_b   1.000
_cell.length_c   1.000
_cell.angle_alpha   90.00
_cell.angle_beta   90.00
_cell.angle_gamma   90.00
#
_symmetry.space_group_name_H-M   'P 1'
#
loop_
_entity.id
_entity.type
_entity.pdbx_description
1 polymer ?
#
loop_
_entity_poly.entity_id
_entity_poly.type
_entity_poly.pdbx_seq_one_letter_code
_entity_poly.pdbx_strand_id
1 'polypeptide(L)'
;IPSSRTVQLLAVEDDALLFTTNAGSRKGVEIEQTGRAAVSAFWRESAQSVNVTGSVVWADDAESDERFAAETRSVRASRSVSFHGLPLTDEHEQLERFTRLRDSGEPIERPAYWRWLRVLPDAMTFWEGHPEALNRRVHYRRADSRWTREAIQA
;
A
#
# COMPACT_ATOMS: atom_id res chain seq x y z
N ILE A 1 16.87 0.52 9.54
CA ILE A 1 17.07 -0.77 8.83
C ILE A 1 15.98 -0.87 7.77
N PRO A 2 16.32 -1.10 6.48
CA PRO A 2 15.32 -1.28 5.43
C PRO A 2 14.36 -2.42 5.75
N SER A 3 13.08 -2.24 5.44
CA SER A 3 12.05 -3.27 5.61
C SER A 3 11.11 -3.27 4.41
N SER A 4 10.62 -4.44 4.02
CA SER A 4 9.66 -4.60 2.94
C SER A 4 8.56 -5.58 3.30
N ARG A 5 7.41 -5.46 2.68
CA ARG A 5 6.26 -6.36 2.83
C ARG A 5 5.36 -6.26 1.60
N THR A 6 4.61 -7.30 1.34
CA THR A 6 3.59 -7.28 0.31
C THR A 6 2.40 -6.44 0.78
N VAL A 7 1.90 -5.59 -0.10
CA VAL A 7 0.69 -4.78 0.10
C VAL A 7 -0.15 -4.81 -1.16
N GLN A 8 -1.44 -4.54 -1.04
CA GLN A 8 -2.32 -4.39 -2.17
C GLN A 8 -2.33 -2.93 -2.62
N LEU A 9 -2.05 -2.68 -3.89
CA LEU A 9 -2.35 -1.39 -4.53
C LEU A 9 -3.86 -1.33 -4.75
N LEU A 10 -4.52 -0.34 -4.17
CA LEU A 10 -5.97 -0.19 -4.26
C LEU A 10 -6.41 0.58 -5.50
N ALA A 11 -5.69 1.65 -5.80
CA ALA A 11 -5.95 2.49 -6.97
C ALA A 11 -4.71 3.30 -7.36
N VAL A 12 -4.73 3.83 -8.57
CA VAL A 12 -3.90 4.94 -9.00
C VAL A 12 -4.86 6.12 -9.16
N GLU A 13 -4.70 7.15 -8.33
CA GLU A 13 -5.55 8.34 -8.30
C GLU A 13 -4.69 9.54 -8.66
N ASP A 14 -5.05 10.25 -9.72
CA ASP A 14 -4.25 11.35 -10.26
C ASP A 14 -2.78 10.89 -10.45
N ASP A 15 -1.86 11.50 -9.71
CA ASP A 15 -0.44 11.15 -9.72
C ASP A 15 -0.02 10.30 -8.49
N ALA A 16 -0.94 9.66 -7.79
CA ALA A 16 -0.67 8.97 -6.53
C ALA A 16 -1.03 7.48 -6.55
N LEU A 17 -0.28 6.69 -5.80
CA LEU A 17 -0.60 5.30 -5.53
C LEU A 17 -1.33 5.18 -4.19
N LEU A 18 -2.58 4.68 -4.23
CA LEU A 18 -3.43 4.55 -3.03
C LEU A 18 -3.24 3.19 -2.36
N PHE A 19 -2.99 3.24 -1.08
CA PHE A 19 -2.88 2.07 -0.20
C PHE A 19 -3.69 2.26 1.08
N THR A 20 -3.86 1.15 1.81
CA THR A 20 -4.39 1.18 3.17
C THR A 20 -3.54 0.34 4.10
N THR A 21 -3.47 0.73 5.37
CA THR A 21 -2.70 -0.01 6.36
C THR A 21 -3.16 0.29 7.79
N ASN A 22 -2.73 -0.57 8.69
CA ASN A 22 -2.71 -0.28 10.12
C ASN A 22 -1.56 0.70 10.42
N ALA A 23 -1.91 1.94 10.85
CA ALA A 23 -0.94 2.99 11.15
C ALA A 23 0.01 2.63 12.30
N GLY A 24 -0.43 1.82 13.25
CA GLY A 24 0.41 1.31 14.34
C GLY A 24 1.29 0.11 13.96
N SER A 25 1.18 -0.43 12.74
CA SER A 25 2.09 -1.47 12.28
C SER A 25 3.50 -0.92 12.04
N ARG A 26 4.50 -1.81 11.97
CA ARG A 26 5.89 -1.40 11.71
C ARG A 26 6.02 -0.47 10.50
N LYS A 27 5.34 -0.78 9.37
CA LYS A 27 5.36 0.10 8.19
C LYS A 27 4.69 1.45 8.42
N GLY A 28 3.57 1.47 9.20
CA GLY A 28 2.89 2.71 9.53
C GLY A 28 3.79 3.63 10.35
N VAL A 29 4.46 3.09 11.37
CA VAL A 29 5.43 3.82 12.19
C VAL A 29 6.63 4.32 11.36
N GLU A 30 7.18 3.47 10.48
CA GLU A 30 8.29 3.84 9.59
C GLU A 30 7.89 4.97 8.62
N ILE A 31 6.67 4.94 8.09
CA ILE A 31 6.11 5.98 7.22
C ILE A 31 5.90 7.28 8.02
N GLU A 32 5.34 7.20 9.21
CA GLU A 32 5.12 8.39 10.07
C GLU A 32 6.44 9.09 10.41
N GLN A 33 7.51 8.32 10.64
CA GLN A 33 8.83 8.86 10.96
C GLN A 33 9.54 9.48 9.76
N THR A 34 9.35 8.92 8.57
CA THR A 34 10.13 9.31 7.37
C THR A 34 9.36 10.16 6.38
N GLY A 35 8.02 10.09 6.40
CA GLY A 35 7.17 10.69 5.38
C GLY A 35 7.38 10.10 3.98
N ARG A 36 8.02 8.93 3.87
CA ARG A 36 8.47 8.38 2.59
C ARG A 36 8.20 6.88 2.48
N ALA A 37 8.05 6.44 1.21
CA ALA A 37 7.94 5.01 0.89
C ALA A 37 8.61 4.70 -0.45
N ALA A 38 9.03 3.43 -0.57
CA ALA A 38 9.37 2.81 -1.84
C ALA A 38 8.37 1.68 -2.12
N VAL A 39 7.90 1.60 -3.36
CA VAL A 39 6.96 0.58 -3.83
C VAL A 39 7.59 -0.13 -5.02
N SER A 40 7.59 -1.46 -5.00
CA SER A 40 8.02 -2.28 -6.13
C SER A 40 6.89 -3.18 -6.57
N ALA A 41 6.64 -3.24 -7.88
CA ALA A 41 5.74 -4.19 -8.49
C ALA A 41 6.46 -4.95 -9.61
N PHE A 42 6.11 -6.23 -9.77
CA PHE A 42 6.68 -7.10 -10.79
C PHE A 42 5.59 -7.91 -11.46
N TRP A 43 5.55 -7.86 -12.78
CA TRP A 43 4.67 -8.67 -13.64
C TRP A 43 5.50 -9.77 -14.29
N ARG A 44 5.37 -10.95 -13.74
CA ARG A 44 6.16 -12.12 -14.16
C ARG A 44 5.90 -12.49 -15.62
N GLU A 45 4.66 -12.43 -16.03
CA GLU A 45 4.20 -12.86 -17.36
C GLU A 45 4.77 -12.01 -18.48
N SER A 46 4.98 -10.73 -18.23
CA SER A 46 5.56 -9.77 -19.19
C SER A 46 7.02 -9.44 -18.90
N ALA A 47 7.62 -10.04 -17.87
CA ALA A 47 8.97 -9.74 -17.40
C ALA A 47 9.19 -8.22 -17.20
N GLN A 48 8.23 -7.54 -16.60
CA GLN A 48 8.28 -6.10 -16.36
C GLN A 48 8.23 -5.77 -14.87
N SER A 49 8.90 -4.72 -14.47
CA SER A 49 8.80 -4.19 -13.12
C SER A 49 8.77 -2.68 -13.09
N VAL A 50 8.23 -2.14 -12.00
CA VAL A 50 8.34 -0.74 -11.65
C VAL A 50 8.80 -0.61 -10.21
N ASN A 51 9.74 0.30 -9.98
CA ASN A 51 10.12 0.76 -8.66
C ASN A 51 9.76 2.22 -8.56
N VAL A 52 9.00 2.58 -7.54
CA VAL A 52 8.52 3.92 -7.28
C VAL A 52 9.04 4.37 -5.92
N THR A 53 9.59 5.56 -5.83
CA THR A 53 9.87 6.23 -4.55
C THR A 53 9.10 7.52 -4.48
N GLY A 54 8.67 7.90 -3.28
CA GLY A 54 7.89 9.12 -3.13
C GLY A 54 7.62 9.50 -1.69
N SER A 55 7.02 10.68 -1.53
CA SER A 55 6.47 11.13 -0.26
C SER A 55 5.14 10.45 0.02
N VAL A 56 4.80 10.37 1.30
CA VAL A 56 3.53 9.78 1.75
C VAL A 56 2.65 10.84 2.38
N VAL A 57 1.38 10.84 1.98
CA VAL A 57 0.32 11.65 2.57
C VAL A 57 -0.75 10.71 3.13
N TRP A 58 -1.05 10.86 4.41
CA TRP A 58 -2.16 10.15 5.03
C TRP A 58 -3.49 10.80 4.67
N ALA A 59 -4.48 9.99 4.36
CA ALA A 59 -5.86 10.45 4.31
C ALA A 59 -6.30 10.91 5.71
N ASP A 60 -7.16 11.90 5.76
CA ASP A 60 -7.79 12.31 7.01
C ASP A 60 -8.82 11.26 7.51
N ASP A 61 -9.38 11.48 8.68
CA ASP A 61 -10.33 10.54 9.27
C ASP A 61 -11.61 10.47 8.47
N ALA A 62 -12.12 11.59 7.95
CA ALA A 62 -13.36 11.62 7.18
C ALA A 62 -13.23 10.80 5.87
N GLU A 63 -12.14 10.99 5.12
CA GLU A 63 -11.87 10.19 3.94
C GLU A 63 -11.66 8.71 4.28
N SER A 64 -10.95 8.43 5.37
CA SER A 64 -10.71 7.06 5.82
C SER A 64 -12.01 6.36 6.25
N ASP A 65 -12.93 7.07 6.89
CA ASP A 65 -14.24 6.55 7.28
C ASP A 65 -15.13 6.27 6.06
N GLU A 66 -15.18 7.19 5.10
CA GLU A 66 -15.90 7.00 3.84
C GLU A 66 -15.41 5.78 3.07
N ARG A 67 -14.08 5.67 2.88
CA ARG A 67 -13.48 4.53 2.18
C ARG A 67 -13.70 3.20 2.91
N PHE A 68 -13.63 3.20 4.24
CA PHE A 68 -13.91 2.02 5.04
C PHE A 68 -15.37 1.59 4.91
N ALA A 69 -16.30 2.53 4.92
CA ALA A 69 -17.73 2.25 4.77
C ALA A 69 -18.08 1.65 3.41
N ALA A 70 -17.34 2.03 2.35
CA ALA A 70 -17.51 1.50 1.00
C ALA A 70 -17.01 0.06 0.82
N GLU A 71 -16.23 -0.47 1.78
CA GLU A 71 -15.73 -1.84 1.70
C GLU A 71 -16.79 -2.88 2.07
N THR A 72 -16.59 -4.11 1.58
CA THR A 72 -17.49 -5.22 1.95
C THR A 72 -17.44 -5.47 3.45
N ARG A 73 -18.53 -5.98 4.00
CA ARG A 73 -18.63 -6.28 5.41
C ARG A 73 -17.53 -7.24 5.89
N SER A 74 -17.20 -8.25 5.10
CA SER A 74 -16.10 -9.18 5.40
C SER A 74 -14.75 -8.48 5.53
N VAL A 75 -14.45 -7.54 4.63
CA VAL A 75 -13.21 -6.77 4.66
C VAL A 75 -13.17 -5.87 5.90
N ARG A 76 -14.27 -5.18 6.21
CA ARG A 76 -14.39 -4.34 7.42
C ARG A 76 -14.20 -5.16 8.69
N ALA A 77 -14.86 -6.33 8.80
CA ALA A 77 -14.70 -7.24 9.94
C ALA A 77 -13.25 -7.71 10.08
N SER A 78 -12.61 -8.14 8.99
CA SER A 78 -11.20 -8.55 9.00
C SER A 78 -10.27 -7.46 9.51
N ARG A 79 -10.44 -6.22 9.03
CA ARG A 79 -9.62 -5.07 9.46
C ARG A 79 -9.83 -4.69 10.92
N SER A 80 -11.03 -4.94 11.46
CA SER A 80 -11.36 -4.63 12.85
C SER A 80 -10.81 -5.64 13.86
N VAL A 81 -10.51 -6.88 13.44
CA VAL A 81 -9.97 -7.91 14.32
C VAL A 81 -8.48 -8.17 14.13
N SER A 82 -7.86 -7.59 13.09
CA SER A 82 -6.46 -7.85 12.76
C SER A 82 -5.60 -6.62 13.03
N PHE A 83 -4.56 -6.79 13.84
CA PHE A 83 -3.54 -5.77 14.04
C PHE A 83 -2.23 -6.26 13.41
N HIS A 84 -1.80 -5.64 12.33
CA HIS A 84 -0.67 -6.09 11.53
C HIS A 84 0.64 -6.07 12.32
N GLY A 85 1.29 -7.23 12.38
CA GLY A 85 2.61 -7.38 13.00
C GLY A 85 2.59 -7.75 14.49
N LEU A 86 1.43 -7.84 15.12
CA LEU A 86 1.33 -8.43 16.46
C LEU A 86 1.36 -9.97 16.38
N PRO A 87 1.87 -10.64 17.42
CA PRO A 87 1.77 -12.08 17.54
C PRO A 87 0.31 -12.55 17.48
N LEU A 88 0.06 -13.60 16.73
CA LEU A 88 -1.23 -14.29 16.73
C LEU A 88 -1.21 -15.31 17.87
N THR A 89 -1.78 -14.95 19.01
CA THR A 89 -1.76 -15.78 20.22
C THR A 89 -2.88 -16.82 20.23
N ASP A 90 -4.02 -16.51 19.61
CA ASP A 90 -5.16 -17.41 19.49
C ASP A 90 -5.87 -17.16 18.15
N GLU A 91 -5.61 -18.06 17.19
CA GLU A 91 -6.24 -18.01 15.86
C GLU A 91 -7.74 -18.32 15.93
N HIS A 92 -8.15 -19.21 16.82
CA HIS A 92 -9.55 -19.59 16.97
C HIS A 92 -10.38 -18.42 17.49
N GLU A 93 -9.92 -17.76 18.55
CA GLU A 93 -10.59 -16.56 19.08
C GLU A 93 -10.66 -15.46 18.03
N GLN A 94 -9.59 -15.23 17.27
CA GLN A 94 -9.60 -14.22 16.22
C GLN A 94 -10.61 -14.56 15.12
N LEU A 95 -10.71 -15.82 14.71
CA LEU A 95 -11.68 -16.29 13.71
C LEU A 95 -13.12 -16.15 14.23
N GLU A 96 -13.37 -16.49 15.50
CA GLU A 96 -14.69 -16.29 16.11
C GLU A 96 -15.10 -14.82 16.15
N ARG A 97 -14.19 -13.92 16.53
CA ARG A 97 -14.45 -12.48 16.51
C ARG A 97 -14.75 -11.97 15.11
N PHE A 98 -13.98 -12.41 14.12
CA PHE A 98 -14.22 -12.07 12.72
C PHE A 98 -15.61 -12.54 12.28
N THR A 99 -15.96 -13.80 12.51
CA THR A 99 -17.24 -14.41 12.13
C THR A 99 -18.41 -13.68 12.80
N ARG A 100 -18.30 -13.40 14.09
CA ARG A 100 -19.31 -12.64 14.83
C ARG A 100 -19.54 -11.26 14.25
N LEU A 101 -18.49 -10.49 14.00
CA LEU A 101 -18.61 -9.16 13.39
C LEU A 101 -19.19 -9.21 11.98
N ARG A 102 -18.75 -10.17 11.18
CA ARG A 102 -19.24 -10.34 9.81
C ARG A 102 -20.74 -10.64 9.79
N ASP A 103 -21.23 -11.49 10.69
CA ASP A 103 -22.57 -12.09 10.63
C ASP A 103 -23.59 -11.39 11.56
N SER A 104 -23.17 -10.54 12.48
CA SER A 104 -24.04 -9.91 13.49
C SER A 104 -25.08 -8.93 12.94
N GLY A 105 -24.88 -8.37 11.75
CA GLY A 105 -25.72 -7.27 11.25
C GLY A 105 -25.42 -5.90 11.88
N GLU A 106 -24.70 -5.84 12.99
CA GLU A 106 -24.33 -4.61 13.69
C GLU A 106 -23.40 -3.73 12.84
N PRO A 107 -23.43 -2.40 12.97
CA PRO A 107 -22.47 -1.52 12.33
C PRO A 107 -21.03 -1.91 12.68
N ILE A 108 -20.14 -1.87 11.68
CA ILE A 108 -18.70 -2.05 11.91
C ILE A 108 -18.04 -0.70 11.65
N GLU A 109 -17.62 -0.06 12.72
CA GLU A 109 -16.89 1.20 12.67
C GLU A 109 -15.43 0.96 12.28
N ARG A 110 -14.81 1.96 11.62
CA ARG A 110 -13.40 1.90 11.28
C ARG A 110 -12.55 2.00 12.57
N PRO A 111 -11.65 1.06 12.82
CA PRO A 111 -10.68 1.24 13.87
C PRO A 111 -9.79 2.46 13.56
N ALA A 112 -9.53 3.31 14.55
CA ALA A 112 -8.74 4.54 14.37
C ALA A 112 -7.34 4.28 13.79
N TYR A 113 -6.78 3.09 14.05
CA TYR A 113 -5.49 2.69 13.49
C TYR A 113 -5.55 2.29 12.02
N TRP A 114 -6.72 2.06 11.42
CA TRP A 114 -6.85 1.67 10.02
C TRP A 114 -7.05 2.91 9.16
N ARG A 115 -6.04 3.24 8.36
CA ARG A 115 -5.99 4.48 7.58
C ARG A 115 -5.60 4.22 6.14
N TRP A 116 -5.97 5.14 5.27
CA TRP A 116 -5.52 5.20 3.88
C TRP A 116 -4.35 6.16 3.76
N LEU A 117 -3.53 5.92 2.76
CA LEU A 117 -2.39 6.77 2.42
C LEU A 117 -2.16 6.80 0.92
N ARG A 118 -1.59 7.90 0.45
CA ARG A 118 -1.11 8.07 -0.90
C ARG A 118 0.40 8.14 -0.92
N VAL A 119 1.00 7.38 -1.84
CA VAL A 119 2.41 7.57 -2.20
C VAL A 119 2.44 8.48 -3.42
N LEU A 120 3.01 9.67 -3.27
CA LEU A 120 3.19 10.67 -4.32
C LEU A 120 4.57 10.46 -4.95
N PRO A 121 4.68 9.93 -6.17
CA PRO A 121 5.96 9.59 -6.77
C PRO A 121 6.83 10.83 -7.03
N ASP A 122 8.10 10.75 -6.66
CA ASP A 122 9.15 11.68 -7.07
C ASP A 122 10.19 11.02 -8.00
N ALA A 123 10.27 9.68 -7.98
CA ALA A 123 11.05 8.94 -8.95
C ALA A 123 10.38 7.59 -9.26
N MET A 124 10.52 7.16 -10.50
CA MET A 124 10.05 5.86 -10.98
C MET A 124 11.09 5.24 -11.90
N THR A 125 11.33 3.94 -11.73
CA THR A 125 12.19 3.17 -12.62
C THR A 125 11.41 2.01 -13.19
N PHE A 126 11.24 1.99 -14.49
CA PHE A 126 10.63 0.89 -15.23
C PHE A 126 11.73 -0.01 -15.78
N TRP A 127 11.55 -1.30 -15.67
CA TRP A 127 12.43 -2.30 -16.22
C TRP A 127 11.63 -3.30 -17.06
N GLU A 128 12.19 -3.68 -18.17
CA GLU A 128 11.66 -4.70 -19.08
C GLU A 128 12.75 -5.71 -19.42
N GLY A 129 12.49 -6.97 -19.14
CA GLY A 129 13.36 -8.09 -19.50
C GLY A 129 13.15 -8.52 -20.95
N HIS A 130 14.25 -8.91 -21.60
CA HIS A 130 14.18 -9.45 -22.96
C HIS A 130 14.98 -10.77 -23.02
N PRO A 131 14.41 -11.89 -23.54
CA PRO A 131 15.06 -13.19 -23.52
C PRO A 131 16.29 -13.29 -24.47
N GLU A 132 16.31 -12.50 -25.54
CA GLU A 132 17.32 -12.55 -26.59
C GLU A 132 18.03 -11.23 -26.87
N ALA A 133 17.78 -10.19 -26.05
CA ALA A 133 18.38 -8.89 -26.22
C ALA A 133 18.72 -8.26 -24.87
N LEU A 134 19.29 -7.05 -24.90
CA LEU A 134 19.53 -6.31 -23.66
C LEU A 134 18.22 -5.90 -23.00
N ASN A 135 18.15 -6.07 -21.69
CA ASN A 135 17.07 -5.54 -20.90
C ASN A 135 16.99 -4.01 -21.04
N ARG A 136 15.82 -3.47 -20.86
CA ARG A 136 15.60 -2.02 -20.94
C ARG A 136 15.31 -1.48 -19.55
N ARG A 137 15.84 -0.30 -19.26
CA ARG A 137 15.53 0.41 -18.04
C ARG A 137 15.34 1.91 -18.35
N VAL A 138 14.26 2.45 -17.84
CA VAL A 138 13.93 3.88 -17.99
C VAL A 138 13.67 4.46 -16.62
N HIS A 139 14.36 5.54 -16.31
CA HIS A 139 14.20 6.28 -15.08
C HIS A 139 13.45 7.57 -15.33
N TYR A 140 12.48 7.85 -14.48
CA TYR A 140 11.76 9.11 -14.42
C TYR A 140 12.04 9.76 -13.08
N ARG A 141 12.31 11.06 -13.10
CA ARG A 141 12.48 11.87 -11.89
C ARG A 141 11.64 13.13 -12.00
N ARG A 142 10.96 13.44 -10.92
CA ARG A 142 10.20 14.68 -10.80
C ARG A 142 11.12 15.79 -10.28
N ALA A 143 11.19 16.90 -11.02
CA ALA A 143 11.84 18.11 -10.58
C ALA A 143 10.81 19.23 -10.70
N ASP A 144 10.47 19.86 -9.59
CA ASP A 144 9.35 20.80 -9.47
C ASP A 144 8.03 20.15 -9.94
N SER A 145 7.40 20.67 -10.98
CA SER A 145 6.18 20.14 -11.57
C SER A 145 6.39 19.31 -12.84
N ARG A 146 7.64 19.03 -13.22
CA ARG A 146 7.97 18.36 -14.49
C ARG A 146 8.65 17.02 -14.25
N TRP A 147 8.36 16.07 -15.15
CA TRP A 147 9.06 14.80 -15.21
C TRP A 147 10.18 14.84 -16.23
N THR A 148 11.37 14.44 -15.83
CA THR A 148 12.47 14.13 -16.74
C THR A 148 12.53 12.62 -16.96
N ARG A 149 12.97 12.20 -18.13
CA ARG A 149 13.09 10.79 -18.53
C ARG A 149 14.50 10.52 -19.02
N GLU A 150 15.09 9.43 -18.54
CA GLU A 150 16.42 8.98 -18.94
C GLU A 150 16.41 7.46 -19.14
N ALA A 151 17.03 6.99 -20.24
CA ALA A 151 17.33 5.56 -20.38
C ALA A 151 18.64 5.27 -19.65
N ILE A 152 18.63 4.26 -18.79
CA ILE A 152 19.81 3.85 -18.01
C ILE A 152 20.16 2.39 -18.30
N GLN A 153 21.38 2.00 -17.99
CA GLN A 153 21.81 0.61 -18.15
C GLN A 153 21.00 -0.31 -17.21
N ALA A 154 20.64 -1.48 -17.71
CA ALA A 154 19.82 -2.47 -17.00
C ALA A 154 20.68 -3.56 -16.35
#